data_08d18eb65129b0b7e848b5f3000bbf25
#
_entry.id   08d18eb65129b0b7e848b5f3000bbf25
#
_cell.length_a   1.000
_cell.length_b   1.000
_cell.length_c   1.000
_cell.angle_alpha   90.00
_cell.angle_beta   90.00
_cell.angle_gamma   90.00
#
_symmetry.space_group_name_H-M   'P 1'
#
loop_
_entity.id
_entity.type
_entity.pdbx_description
1 polymer ?
#
loop_
_entity_poly.entity_id
_entity_poly.type
_entity_poly.pdbx_seq_one_letter_code
_entity_poly.pdbx_strand_id
1 'polypeptide(L)'
;LMSFGKPQRFIVLFDESIHGLDLGSPVKLRGVRVGRVVDLNIRYDEHSNRSVVAVVCEFAKDMLTDAKGAGVNVASREELQALVDRGLRAQLGVLGLATGLLYVELDIVNPAEFPVTRNASDPRYVVVPALPSAISAFQASASEILAKIRKVDFAGLAGEIKSLVAQTRKQVAGIDVRGVVEQ
;
A
#
# COMPACT_ATOMS: atom_id res chain seq x y z
N LEU A 1 -38.55 15.87 -13.09
CA LEU A 1 -37.23 16.53 -13.13
C LEU A 1 -36.26 15.67 -12.30
N MET A 2 -35.62 14.73 -12.98
CA MET A 2 -34.56 13.95 -12.36
C MET A 2 -33.40 14.90 -12.12
N SER A 3 -33.12 15.21 -10.85
CA SER A 3 -31.92 15.89 -10.46
C SER A 3 -30.77 14.91 -10.69
N PHE A 4 -30.04 15.11 -11.76
CA PHE A 4 -28.73 14.43 -11.92
C PHE A 4 -27.77 15.05 -10.90
N GLY A 5 -27.79 14.54 -9.67
CA GLY A 5 -26.85 14.94 -8.64
C GLY A 5 -25.44 14.83 -9.19
N LYS A 6 -24.59 15.82 -8.88
CA LYS A 6 -23.15 15.76 -9.21
C LYS A 6 -22.55 14.50 -8.61
N PRO A 7 -21.66 13.79 -9.30
CA PRO A 7 -20.97 12.64 -8.74
C PRO A 7 -20.25 13.03 -7.45
N GLN A 8 -20.32 12.17 -6.44
CA GLN A 8 -19.63 12.40 -5.17
C GLN A 8 -18.12 12.26 -5.36
N ARG A 9 -17.40 13.23 -4.85
CA ARG A 9 -15.92 13.25 -4.84
C ARG A 9 -15.41 13.11 -3.42
N PHE A 10 -14.20 12.57 -3.32
CA PHE A 10 -13.43 12.49 -2.09
C PHE A 10 -11.97 12.80 -2.38
N ILE A 11 -11.22 13.08 -1.35
CA ILE A 11 -9.79 13.37 -1.46
C ILE A 11 -9.00 12.40 -0.60
N VAL A 12 -7.86 11.94 -1.12
CA VAL A 12 -6.88 11.15 -0.40
C VAL A 12 -5.57 11.93 -0.35
N LEU A 13 -4.97 12.03 0.81
CA LEU A 13 -3.69 12.69 1.00
C LEU A 13 -2.61 11.64 1.19
N PHE A 14 -1.80 11.41 0.15
CA PHE A 14 -0.69 10.47 0.18
C PHE A 14 0.61 11.18 0.54
N ASP A 15 1.37 10.62 1.45
CA ASP A 15 2.71 11.10 1.81
C ASP A 15 3.84 10.28 1.15
N GLU A 16 3.49 9.45 0.20
CA GLU A 16 4.41 8.67 -0.63
C GLU A 16 4.32 9.10 -2.09
N SER A 17 5.28 8.65 -2.91
CA SER A 17 5.25 8.92 -4.34
C SER A 17 4.06 8.25 -5.01
N ILE A 18 3.36 9.01 -5.84
CA ILE A 18 2.25 8.51 -6.66
C ILE A 18 2.66 8.27 -8.11
N HIS A 19 3.97 8.16 -8.38
CA HIS A 19 4.46 7.93 -9.75
C HIS A 19 3.80 6.70 -10.38
N GLY A 20 3.14 6.88 -11.50
CA GLY A 20 2.31 5.85 -12.15
C GLY A 20 0.80 6.01 -11.91
N LEU A 21 0.39 6.97 -11.08
CA LEU A 21 -1.01 7.36 -10.91
C LEU A 21 -1.27 8.63 -11.71
N ASP A 22 -2.28 8.61 -12.57
CA ASP A 22 -2.64 9.72 -13.45
C ASP A 22 -4.12 10.06 -13.37
N LEU A 23 -4.51 11.13 -14.04
CA LEU A 23 -5.92 11.43 -14.24
C LEU A 23 -6.59 10.28 -15.01
N GLY A 24 -7.74 9.85 -14.54
CA GLY A 24 -8.45 8.70 -15.09
C GLY A 24 -8.03 7.35 -14.52
N SER A 25 -6.97 7.29 -13.69
CA SER A 25 -6.58 6.05 -13.02
C SER A 25 -7.78 5.47 -12.24
N PRO A 26 -7.93 4.12 -12.23
CA PRO A 26 -9.08 3.52 -11.58
C PRO A 26 -9.06 3.71 -10.07
N VAL A 27 -10.25 3.84 -9.49
CA VAL A 27 -10.51 3.65 -8.06
C VAL A 27 -11.26 2.34 -7.93
N LYS A 28 -10.73 1.41 -7.17
CA LYS A 28 -11.32 0.08 -6.98
C LYS A 28 -11.59 -0.18 -5.50
N LEU A 29 -12.65 -0.90 -5.24
CA LEU A 29 -12.96 -1.45 -3.93
C LEU A 29 -12.96 -2.97 -4.06
N ARG A 30 -11.99 -3.62 -3.43
CA ARG A 30 -11.78 -5.07 -3.50
C ARG A 30 -11.75 -5.61 -4.94
N GLY A 31 -11.05 -4.88 -5.82
CA GLY A 31 -10.86 -5.25 -7.21
C GLY A 31 -11.98 -4.80 -8.18
N VAL A 32 -13.09 -4.29 -7.67
CA VAL A 32 -14.18 -3.77 -8.49
C VAL A 32 -14.00 -2.27 -8.69
N ARG A 33 -14.05 -1.83 -9.94
CA ARG A 33 -13.93 -0.40 -10.26
C ARG A 33 -15.16 0.36 -9.77
N VAL A 34 -14.95 1.31 -8.87
CA VAL A 34 -16.01 2.15 -8.28
C VAL A 34 -15.86 3.62 -8.61
N GLY A 35 -14.79 4.00 -9.29
CA GLY A 35 -14.56 5.40 -9.63
C GLY A 35 -13.26 5.62 -10.39
N ARG A 36 -12.84 6.88 -10.42
CA ARG A 36 -11.64 7.32 -11.13
C ARG A 36 -10.97 8.50 -10.43
N VAL A 37 -9.70 8.70 -10.69
CA VAL A 37 -8.95 9.90 -10.28
C VAL A 37 -9.33 11.04 -11.22
N VAL A 38 -9.68 12.20 -10.67
CA VAL A 38 -10.12 13.37 -11.43
C VAL A 38 -9.23 14.59 -11.25
N ASP A 39 -8.42 14.64 -10.20
CA ASP A 39 -7.47 15.73 -9.99
C ASP A 39 -6.28 15.28 -9.14
N LEU A 40 -5.12 15.86 -9.39
CA LEU A 40 -3.86 15.62 -8.69
C LEU A 40 -3.17 16.95 -8.40
N ASN A 41 -2.82 17.19 -7.15
CA ASN A 41 -2.02 18.35 -6.78
C ASN A 41 -1.13 18.06 -5.57
N ILE A 42 -0.13 18.89 -5.37
CA ILE A 42 0.75 18.80 -4.20
C ILE A 42 0.33 19.87 -3.21
N ARG A 43 0.19 19.47 -1.94
CA ARG A 43 -0.01 20.38 -0.82
C ARG A 43 1.25 20.42 0.02
N TYR A 44 1.76 21.61 0.20
CA TYR A 44 2.91 21.88 1.05
C TYR A 44 2.44 22.53 2.34
N ASP A 45 2.86 21.98 3.46
CA ASP A 45 2.64 22.54 4.77
C ASP A 45 3.94 23.18 5.27
N GLU A 46 3.95 24.50 5.30
CA GLU A 46 5.11 25.29 5.73
C GLU A 46 5.49 25.04 7.19
N HIS A 47 4.49 24.77 8.06
CA HIS A 47 4.75 24.58 9.48
C HIS A 47 5.45 23.25 9.77
N SER A 48 5.07 22.21 9.08
CA SER A 48 5.69 20.88 9.25
C SER A 48 6.83 20.63 8.27
N ASN A 49 7.04 21.52 7.30
CA ASN A 49 7.98 21.37 6.18
C ASN A 49 7.75 20.03 5.43
N ARG A 50 6.49 19.67 5.23
CA ARG A 50 6.10 18.41 4.59
C ARG A 50 5.19 18.68 3.41
N SER A 51 5.35 17.85 2.39
CA SER A 51 4.44 17.83 1.26
C SER A 51 3.64 16.55 1.24
N VAL A 52 2.40 16.64 0.82
CA VAL A 52 1.53 15.50 0.55
C VAL A 52 0.93 15.66 -0.85
N VAL A 53 0.65 14.54 -1.48
CA VAL A 53 -0.04 14.56 -2.77
C VAL A 53 -1.54 14.42 -2.49
N ALA A 54 -2.30 15.41 -2.94
CA ALA A 54 -3.75 15.41 -2.85
C ALA A 54 -4.33 14.78 -4.12
N VAL A 55 -4.97 13.64 -3.96
CA VAL A 55 -5.61 12.89 -5.04
C VAL A 55 -7.12 13.02 -4.89
N VAL A 56 -7.77 13.69 -5.82
CA VAL A 56 -9.22 13.81 -5.86
C VAL A 56 -9.79 12.70 -6.72
N CYS A 57 -10.71 11.96 -6.15
CA CYS A 57 -11.38 10.84 -6.79
C CYS A 57 -12.88 11.10 -6.90
N GLU A 58 -13.51 10.48 -7.87
CA GLU A 58 -14.93 10.58 -8.13
C GLU A 58 -15.54 9.18 -8.17
N PHE A 59 -16.64 8.97 -7.43
CA PHE A 59 -17.38 7.71 -7.50
C PHE A 59 -18.22 7.63 -8.77
N ALA A 60 -18.19 6.47 -9.40
CA ALA A 60 -19.15 6.13 -10.43
C ALA A 60 -20.54 5.92 -9.77
N LYS A 61 -21.60 6.30 -10.48
CA LYS A 61 -22.96 6.10 -9.99
C LYS A 61 -23.28 4.61 -9.84
N ASP A 62 -24.01 4.28 -8.79
CA ASP A 62 -24.65 2.98 -8.57
C ASP A 62 -23.69 1.76 -8.49
N MET A 63 -22.42 2.00 -8.13
CA MET A 63 -21.42 0.93 -8.04
C MET A 63 -21.34 0.27 -6.66
N LEU A 64 -21.90 0.89 -5.62
CA LEU A 64 -21.91 0.34 -4.28
C LEU A 64 -23.32 -0.12 -3.91
N THR A 65 -23.43 -1.38 -3.51
CA THR A 65 -24.68 -1.96 -3.03
C THR A 65 -24.50 -2.55 -1.63
N ASP A 66 -25.56 -2.59 -0.86
CA ASP A 66 -25.59 -3.27 0.43
C ASP A 66 -25.74 -4.79 0.26
N ALA A 67 -25.79 -5.52 1.36
CA ALA A 67 -25.93 -6.98 1.35
C ALA A 67 -27.24 -7.47 0.72
N LYS A 68 -28.24 -6.61 0.56
CA LYS A 68 -29.53 -6.89 -0.07
C LYS A 68 -29.59 -6.47 -1.55
N GLY A 69 -28.48 -5.92 -2.08
CA GLY A 69 -28.41 -5.41 -3.45
C GLY A 69 -29.01 -4.02 -3.64
N ALA A 70 -29.43 -3.35 -2.58
CA ALA A 70 -29.84 -1.95 -2.66
C ALA A 70 -28.61 -1.04 -2.75
N GLY A 71 -28.70 0.05 -3.53
CA GLY A 71 -27.61 1.00 -3.68
C GLY A 71 -27.19 1.61 -2.33
N VAL A 72 -25.91 1.51 -1.98
CA VAL A 72 -25.36 2.29 -0.88
C VAL A 72 -25.22 3.73 -1.35
N ASN A 73 -25.89 4.63 -0.65
CA ASN A 73 -25.85 6.02 -1.02
C ASN A 73 -24.55 6.64 -0.49
N VAL A 74 -23.68 7.03 -1.42
CA VAL A 74 -22.48 7.84 -1.17
C VAL A 74 -22.61 9.24 -1.74
N ALA A 75 -23.85 9.62 -2.13
CA ALA A 75 -24.11 10.87 -2.82
C ALA A 75 -24.01 12.09 -1.89
N SER A 76 -24.10 11.91 -0.58
CA SER A 76 -23.95 12.99 0.38
C SER A 76 -22.60 12.92 1.08
N ARG A 77 -22.12 14.10 1.50
CA ARG A 77 -20.90 14.22 2.30
C ARG A 77 -21.00 13.45 3.63
N GLU A 78 -22.15 13.52 4.26
CA GLU A 78 -22.42 12.90 5.56
C GLU A 78 -22.40 11.37 5.46
N GLU A 79 -22.95 10.81 4.41
CA GLU A 79 -22.96 9.37 4.18
C GLU A 79 -21.56 8.83 3.89
N LEU A 80 -20.79 9.56 3.09
CA LEU A 80 -19.40 9.20 2.82
C LEU A 80 -18.53 9.33 4.08
N GLN A 81 -18.73 10.38 4.86
CA GLN A 81 -18.03 10.54 6.15
C GLN A 81 -18.39 9.39 7.12
N ALA A 82 -19.63 8.94 7.13
CA ALA A 82 -20.02 7.77 7.93
C ALA A 82 -19.29 6.50 7.52
N LEU A 83 -19.04 6.29 6.22
CA LEU A 83 -18.21 5.17 5.75
C LEU A 83 -16.76 5.29 6.20
N VAL A 84 -16.19 6.48 6.19
CA VAL A 84 -14.84 6.74 6.70
C VAL A 84 -14.77 6.42 8.19
N ASP A 85 -15.77 6.82 8.95
CA ASP A 85 -15.85 6.53 10.40
C ASP A 85 -15.98 5.03 10.68
N ARG A 86 -16.58 4.28 9.76
CA ARG A 86 -16.68 2.80 9.83
C ARG A 86 -15.41 2.09 9.37
N GLY A 87 -14.45 2.77 8.81
CA GLY A 87 -13.16 2.20 8.43
C GLY A 87 -12.83 2.25 6.94
N LEU A 88 -13.52 3.07 6.14
CA LEU A 88 -13.12 3.28 4.75
C LEU A 88 -11.74 3.90 4.68
N ARG A 89 -10.83 3.24 3.99
CA ARG A 89 -9.43 3.65 3.82
C ARG A 89 -9.03 3.51 2.36
N ALA A 90 -8.00 4.24 1.97
CA ALA A 90 -7.43 4.21 0.63
C ALA A 90 -5.94 3.89 0.68
N GLN A 91 -5.45 3.16 -0.30
CA GLN A 91 -4.02 2.91 -0.49
C GLN A 91 -3.71 2.85 -1.97
N LEU A 92 -2.44 3.05 -2.31
CA LEU A 92 -1.98 2.86 -3.68
C LEU A 92 -1.84 1.36 -3.96
N GLY A 93 -2.35 0.93 -5.11
CA GLY A 93 -2.19 -0.41 -5.61
C GLY A 93 -1.45 -0.41 -6.95
N VAL A 94 -0.83 -1.52 -7.30
CA VAL A 94 -0.13 -1.71 -8.58
C VAL A 94 -1.08 -2.36 -9.56
N LEU A 95 -1.37 -1.64 -10.65
CA LEU A 95 -2.21 -2.14 -11.72
C LEU A 95 -1.45 -3.10 -12.65
N GLY A 96 -0.16 -2.83 -12.87
CA GLY A 96 0.71 -3.67 -13.68
C GLY A 96 2.17 -3.51 -13.27
N LEU A 97 2.83 -4.61 -12.93
CA LEU A 97 4.23 -4.60 -12.49
C LEU A 97 5.18 -4.14 -13.61
N ALA A 98 4.90 -4.54 -14.86
CA ALA A 98 5.74 -4.17 -15.99
C ALA A 98 5.57 -2.71 -16.41
N THR A 99 4.39 -2.15 -16.23
CA THR A 99 4.07 -0.78 -16.65
C THR A 99 4.32 0.26 -15.55
N GLY A 100 4.36 -0.17 -14.30
CA GLY A 100 4.43 0.73 -13.15
C GLY A 100 3.16 1.54 -12.91
N LEU A 101 2.06 1.20 -13.58
CA LEU A 101 0.78 1.90 -13.42
C LEU A 101 0.19 1.61 -12.05
N LEU A 102 -0.31 2.65 -11.41
CA LEU A 102 -0.95 2.59 -10.10
C LEU A 102 -2.47 2.84 -10.21
N TYR A 103 -3.17 2.46 -9.18
CA TYR A 103 -4.57 2.77 -8.98
C TYR A 103 -4.84 3.04 -7.49
N VAL A 104 -6.00 3.57 -7.18
CA VAL A 104 -6.43 3.79 -5.80
C VAL A 104 -7.28 2.61 -5.35
N GLU A 105 -6.81 1.88 -4.35
CA GLU A 105 -7.54 0.79 -3.70
C GLU A 105 -8.28 1.32 -2.49
N LEU A 106 -9.59 1.10 -2.46
CA LEU A 106 -10.42 1.35 -1.29
C LEU A 106 -10.71 0.02 -0.58
N ASP A 107 -10.73 0.05 0.73
CA ASP A 107 -11.19 -1.07 1.55
C ASP A 107 -11.84 -0.54 2.82
N ILE A 108 -12.72 -1.35 3.39
CA ILE A 108 -13.31 -1.09 4.70
C ILE A 108 -12.61 -2.00 5.70
N VAL A 109 -11.82 -1.39 6.57
CA VAL A 109 -11.00 -2.07 7.56
C VAL A 109 -11.53 -1.81 8.97
N ASN A 110 -11.03 -2.52 9.95
CA ASN A 110 -11.36 -2.23 11.34
C ASN A 110 -10.73 -0.90 11.76
N PRO A 111 -11.53 0.14 12.06
CA PRO A 111 -10.98 1.46 12.39
C PRO A 111 -10.17 1.48 13.69
N ALA A 112 -10.34 0.50 14.57
CA ALA A 112 -9.53 0.36 15.78
C ALA A 112 -8.10 -0.12 15.48
N GLU A 113 -7.94 -0.96 14.46
CA GLU A 113 -6.62 -1.44 14.01
C GLU A 113 -5.90 -0.41 13.13
N PHE A 114 -6.67 0.37 12.39
CA PHE A 114 -6.16 1.39 11.48
C PHE A 114 -6.74 2.76 11.81
N PRO A 115 -6.35 3.33 12.97
CA PRO A 115 -6.86 4.63 13.39
C PRO A 115 -6.41 5.74 12.43
N VAL A 116 -7.20 6.79 12.35
CA VAL A 116 -6.85 7.98 11.58
C VAL A 116 -5.69 8.68 12.28
N THR A 117 -4.50 8.58 11.73
CA THR A 117 -3.27 9.16 12.29
C THR A 117 -3.13 10.66 12.03
N ARG A 118 -3.91 11.19 11.11
CA ARG A 118 -3.95 12.61 10.78
C ARG A 118 -5.37 13.12 10.77
N ASN A 119 -5.64 14.14 11.55
CA ASN A 119 -6.85 14.93 11.42
C ASN A 119 -6.71 15.86 10.21
N ALA A 120 -6.72 15.28 9.02
CA ALA A 120 -6.75 16.04 7.79
C ALA A 120 -8.20 16.36 7.45
N SER A 121 -8.46 17.61 7.15
CA SER A 121 -9.76 18.07 6.68
C SER A 121 -9.60 18.82 5.37
N ASP A 122 -10.62 18.75 4.54
CA ASP A 122 -10.72 19.55 3.32
C ASP A 122 -12.08 20.25 3.31
N PRO A 123 -12.13 21.55 2.96
CA PRO A 123 -13.39 22.29 2.96
C PRO A 123 -14.34 21.85 1.83
N ARG A 124 -13.81 21.21 0.79
CA ARG A 124 -14.59 20.82 -0.40
C ARG A 124 -15.02 19.36 -0.38
N TYR A 125 -14.16 18.48 0.10
CA TYR A 125 -14.34 17.02 -0.04
C TYR A 125 -14.11 16.29 1.28
N VAL A 126 -14.76 15.15 1.43
CA VAL A 126 -14.45 14.21 2.50
C VAL A 126 -13.05 13.66 2.30
N VAL A 127 -12.25 13.64 3.35
CA VAL A 127 -10.93 13.03 3.33
C VAL A 127 -11.05 11.56 3.70
N VAL A 128 -10.67 10.69 2.76
CA VAL A 128 -10.52 9.26 3.01
C VAL A 128 -9.09 9.02 3.48
N PRO A 129 -8.88 8.50 4.70
CA PRO A 129 -7.54 8.31 5.22
C PRO A 129 -6.72 7.33 4.37
N ALA A 130 -5.46 7.67 4.13
CA ALA A 130 -4.52 6.84 3.39
C ALA A 130 -3.84 5.83 4.31
N LEU A 131 -3.70 4.60 3.82
CA LEU A 131 -2.83 3.58 4.40
C LEU A 131 -1.54 3.51 3.58
N PRO A 132 -0.40 3.12 4.19
CA PRO A 132 0.82 2.87 3.44
C PRO A 132 0.58 1.80 2.37
N SER A 133 1.11 2.02 1.16
CA SER A 133 1.02 1.02 0.09
C SER A 133 1.86 -0.21 0.42
N ALA A 134 1.56 -1.33 -0.23
CA ALA A 134 2.40 -2.53 -0.14
C ALA A 134 3.84 -2.27 -0.59
N ILE A 135 4.03 -1.38 -1.58
CA ILE A 135 5.36 -0.96 -2.05
C ILE A 135 6.10 -0.20 -0.94
N SER A 136 5.44 0.77 -0.31
CA SER A 136 6.01 1.54 0.81
C SER A 136 6.35 0.65 1.99
N ALA A 137 5.48 -0.29 2.35
CA ALA A 137 5.73 -1.27 3.39
C ALA A 137 6.91 -2.18 3.06
N PHE A 138 7.02 -2.63 1.81
CA PHE A 138 8.14 -3.44 1.33
C PHE A 138 9.46 -2.66 1.39
N GLN A 139 9.48 -1.40 0.97
CA GLN A 139 10.66 -0.54 1.05
C GLN A 139 11.13 -0.34 2.49
N ALA A 140 10.21 -0.10 3.42
CA ALA A 140 10.54 0.01 4.84
C ALA A 140 11.13 -1.29 5.38
N SER A 141 10.53 -2.43 5.08
CA SER A 141 11.04 -3.75 5.49
C SER A 141 12.39 -4.07 4.87
N ALA A 142 12.60 -3.75 3.60
CA ALA A 142 13.89 -3.92 2.94
C ALA A 142 14.98 -3.08 3.59
N SER A 143 14.68 -1.83 3.97
CA SER A 143 15.62 -0.96 4.68
C SER A 143 15.98 -1.50 6.06
N GLU A 144 15.03 -2.05 6.80
CA GLU A 144 15.30 -2.72 8.08
C GLU A 144 16.18 -3.95 7.91
N ILE A 145 15.92 -4.79 6.91
CA ILE A 145 16.72 -5.97 6.58
C ILE A 145 18.14 -5.56 6.22
N LEU A 146 18.31 -4.53 5.38
CA LEU A 146 19.62 -4.01 5.01
C LEU A 146 20.38 -3.45 6.22
N ALA A 147 19.70 -2.76 7.13
CA ALA A 147 20.31 -2.26 8.35
C ALA A 147 20.78 -3.41 9.26
N LYS A 148 20.01 -4.48 9.36
CA LYS A 148 20.39 -5.70 10.10
C LYS A 148 21.57 -6.41 9.45
N ILE A 149 21.58 -6.50 8.11
CA ILE A 149 22.69 -7.09 7.35
C ILE A 149 23.99 -6.29 7.56
N ARG A 150 23.93 -4.97 7.61
CA ARG A 150 25.09 -4.11 7.90
C ARG A 150 25.68 -4.32 9.28
N LYS A 151 24.91 -4.78 10.25
CA LYS A 151 25.35 -5.12 11.61
C LYS A 151 25.91 -6.54 11.72
N VAL A 152 25.73 -7.39 10.70
CA VAL A 152 26.26 -8.74 10.68
C VAL A 152 27.77 -8.69 10.44
N ASP A 153 28.51 -9.42 11.24
CA ASP A 153 29.96 -9.61 11.06
C ASP A 153 30.22 -10.62 9.91
N PHE A 154 30.33 -10.06 8.71
CA PHE A 154 30.59 -10.86 7.51
C PHE A 154 31.95 -11.58 7.58
N ALA A 155 32.93 -11.00 8.24
CA ALA A 155 34.25 -11.64 8.40
C ALA A 155 34.15 -12.87 9.31
N GLY A 156 33.44 -12.78 10.44
CA GLY A 156 33.18 -13.91 11.31
C GLY A 156 32.33 -14.98 10.65
N LEU A 157 31.29 -14.59 9.92
CA LEU A 157 30.44 -15.52 9.17
C LEU A 157 31.23 -16.25 8.06
N ALA A 158 32.07 -15.55 7.31
CA ALA A 158 32.93 -16.15 6.31
C ALA A 158 33.93 -17.16 6.93
N GLY A 159 34.45 -16.86 8.13
CA GLY A 159 35.29 -17.78 8.91
C GLY A 159 34.56 -19.04 9.32
N GLU A 160 33.32 -18.92 9.82
CA GLU A 160 32.44 -20.04 10.17
C GLU A 160 32.15 -20.94 8.97
N ILE A 161 31.80 -20.34 7.83
CA ILE A 161 31.54 -21.07 6.58
C ILE A 161 32.79 -21.83 6.12
N LYS A 162 33.97 -21.20 6.16
CA LYS A 162 35.23 -21.88 5.84
C LYS A 162 35.53 -23.05 6.78
N SER A 163 35.26 -22.89 8.07
CA SER A 163 35.40 -23.97 9.07
C SER A 163 34.46 -25.13 8.73
N LEU A 164 33.20 -24.87 8.44
CA LEU A 164 32.23 -25.90 8.07
C LEU A 164 32.63 -26.64 6.79
N VAL A 165 33.06 -25.92 5.77
CA VAL A 165 33.57 -26.53 4.51
C VAL A 165 34.79 -27.39 4.75
N ALA A 166 35.73 -26.94 5.56
CA ALA A 166 36.93 -27.72 5.92
C ALA A 166 36.55 -29.02 6.67
N GLN A 167 35.63 -28.96 7.62
CA GLN A 167 35.11 -30.13 8.33
C GLN A 167 34.43 -31.12 7.40
N THR A 168 33.59 -30.64 6.50
CA THR A 168 32.89 -31.44 5.50
C THR A 168 33.88 -32.13 4.56
N ARG A 169 34.91 -31.43 4.11
CA ARG A 169 35.98 -32.01 3.27
C ARG A 169 36.75 -33.11 3.99
N LYS A 170 37.10 -32.95 5.26
CA LYS A 170 37.72 -33.98 6.07
C LYS A 170 36.86 -35.21 6.23
N GLN A 171 35.57 -35.06 6.45
CA GLN A 171 34.63 -36.17 6.56
C GLN A 171 34.48 -36.93 5.22
N VAL A 172 34.37 -36.23 4.11
CA VAL A 172 34.28 -36.83 2.78
C VAL A 172 35.57 -37.54 2.40
N ALA A 173 36.71 -36.95 2.65
CA ALA A 173 38.01 -37.59 2.42
C ALA A 173 38.19 -38.83 3.29
N GLY A 174 37.76 -38.82 4.55
CA GLY A 174 37.79 -40.00 5.45
C GLY A 174 36.85 -41.13 4.97
N ILE A 175 35.71 -40.84 4.46
CA ILE A 175 34.75 -41.80 3.90
C ILE A 175 35.30 -42.42 2.62
N ASP A 176 35.85 -41.66 1.71
CA ASP A 176 36.42 -42.13 0.45
C ASP A 176 37.64 -43.06 0.68
N VAL A 177 38.52 -42.72 1.61
CA VAL A 177 39.64 -43.58 1.99
C VAL A 177 39.20 -44.90 2.58
N ARG A 178 38.17 -44.92 3.41
CA ARG A 178 37.57 -46.15 3.95
C ARG A 178 36.87 -46.98 2.86
N GLY A 179 36.16 -46.35 1.94
CA GLY A 179 35.51 -47.02 0.84
C GLY A 179 36.50 -47.71 -0.12
N VAL A 180 37.69 -47.15 -0.34
CA VAL A 180 38.75 -47.73 -1.16
C VAL A 180 39.46 -48.88 -0.45
N VAL A 181 39.61 -48.84 0.87
CA VAL A 181 40.30 -49.90 1.64
C VAL A 181 39.44 -51.14 1.85
N GLU A 182 38.09 -51.02 1.84
CA GLU A 182 37.17 -52.17 1.94
C GLU A 182 36.94 -52.93 0.63
N GLN A 183 37.45 -52.45 -0.47
CA GLN A 183 37.48 -53.18 -1.74
C GLN A 183 38.82 -53.87 -1.99
#